data_4981f479a2daa64747ace5f513f9f540
#
_entry.id   4981f479a2daa64747ace5f513f9f540
#
_cell.length_a   1.000
_cell.length_b   1.000
_cell.length_c   1.000
_cell.angle_alpha   90.00
_cell.angle_beta   90.00
_cell.angle_gamma   90.00
#
_symmetry.space_group_name_H-M   'P 1'
#
loop_
_entity.id
_entity.type
_entity.pdbx_description
1 polymer ?
#
loop_
_entity_poly.entity_id
_entity_poly.type
_entity_poly.pdbx_seq_one_letter_code
_entity_poly.pdbx_strand_id
1 'polypeptide(L)'
;QLPISDANKPHSIPTLNASEIPHAVRHGAIHGALGTLNVGESMILIAPHNPVPLLKEVEAREESFELDYLKEEENDFHIKFTLSL
;
A
#
# COMPACT_ATOMS: atom_id res chain seq x y z
N GLN A 1 14.79 23.03 10.03
CA GLN A 1 14.45 22.74 9.48
C GLN A 1 13.59 22.08 9.12
N LEU A 2 13.67 21.68 8.72
CA LEU A 2 12.66 21.44 8.37
C LEU A 2 12.11 20.30 8.78
N PRO A 3 10.99 20.32 9.31
CA PRO A 3 10.27 19.18 9.71
C PRO A 3 9.97 18.27 8.59
N ILE A 4 10.10 18.77 7.44
CA ILE A 4 9.85 17.90 6.35
C ILE A 4 10.77 16.74 6.31
N SER A 5 11.88 16.83 6.96
CA SER A 5 12.78 15.72 6.93
C SER A 5 12.20 14.46 7.55
N ASP A 6 11.26 14.59 8.47
CA ASP A 6 10.67 13.42 9.07
C ASP A 6 9.83 12.63 8.09
N ALA A 7 9.08 13.32 7.27
CA ALA A 7 8.23 12.67 6.30
C ALA A 7 9.04 11.99 5.22
N ASN A 8 10.27 12.40 5.04
CA ASN A 8 11.11 11.90 3.96
C ASN A 8 12.21 10.98 4.41
N LYS A 9 12.15 10.51 5.64
CA LYS A 9 13.15 9.58 6.11
C LYS A 9 13.11 8.30 5.28
N PRO A 10 14.27 7.83 4.83
CA PRO A 10 14.30 6.66 3.94
C PRO A 10 13.68 5.41 4.54
N HIS A 11 13.73 5.29 5.86
CA HIS A 11 13.15 4.11 6.51
C HIS A 11 11.68 4.30 6.89
N SER A 12 11.11 5.46 6.60
CA SER A 12 9.68 5.69 6.85
C SER A 12 8.88 5.18 5.67
N ILE A 13 8.04 4.19 5.92
CA ILE A 13 7.20 3.62 4.87
C ILE A 13 5.77 4.12 5.08
N PRO A 14 5.18 4.79 4.09
CA PRO A 14 3.81 5.27 4.22
C PRO A 14 2.86 4.11 4.46
N THR A 15 1.90 4.31 5.34
CA THR A 15 0.92 3.30 5.69
C THR A 15 -0.47 3.84 5.40
N LEU A 16 -1.27 3.07 4.68
CA LEU A 16 -2.63 3.43 4.34
C LEU A 16 -3.59 2.45 5.00
N ASN A 17 -4.49 2.95 5.83
CA ASN A 17 -5.47 2.10 6.50
C ASN A 17 -6.77 2.09 5.71
N ALA A 18 -7.04 0.97 5.03
CA ALA A 18 -8.22 0.87 4.17
C ALA A 18 -9.53 1.01 4.93
N SER A 19 -9.55 0.61 6.20
CA SER A 19 -10.79 0.69 6.97
C SER A 19 -11.21 2.13 7.27
N GLU A 20 -10.28 3.09 7.13
CA GLU A 20 -10.59 4.50 7.33
C GLU A 20 -11.03 5.18 6.05
N ILE A 21 -11.01 4.47 4.93
CA ILE A 21 -11.39 5.03 3.63
C ILE A 21 -12.80 4.52 3.29
N PRO A 22 -13.72 5.40 2.90
CA PRO A 22 -15.05 4.96 2.51
C PRO A 22 -14.96 3.87 1.43
N HIS A 23 -15.77 2.83 1.58
CA HIS A 23 -15.70 1.68 0.69
C HIS A 23 -15.83 2.07 -0.79
N ALA A 24 -16.71 3.02 -1.07
CA ALA A 24 -16.98 3.41 -2.46
C ALA A 24 -15.76 3.95 -3.20
N VAL A 25 -14.79 4.53 -2.48
CA VAL A 25 -13.60 5.11 -3.12
C VAL A 25 -12.32 4.39 -2.72
N ARG A 26 -12.46 3.27 -2.00
CA ARG A 26 -11.30 2.59 -1.42
C ARG A 26 -10.33 2.06 -2.47
N HIS A 27 -10.83 1.39 -3.49
CA HIS A 27 -9.96 0.84 -4.53
C HIS A 27 -9.24 1.96 -5.28
N GLY A 28 -9.95 3.03 -5.62
CA GLY A 28 -9.34 4.16 -6.30
C GLY A 28 -8.27 4.83 -5.47
N ALA A 29 -8.51 4.98 -4.17
CA ALA A 29 -7.54 5.60 -3.28
C ALA A 29 -6.27 4.75 -3.20
N ILE A 30 -6.44 3.43 -3.10
CA ILE A 30 -5.29 2.53 -3.01
C ILE A 30 -4.50 2.54 -4.32
N HIS A 31 -5.17 2.44 -5.45
CA HIS A 31 -4.48 2.50 -6.74
C HIS A 31 -3.79 3.83 -6.96
N GLY A 32 -4.42 4.93 -6.52
CA GLY A 32 -3.79 6.24 -6.59
C GLY A 32 -2.51 6.31 -5.77
N ALA A 33 -2.55 5.75 -4.56
CA ALA A 33 -1.37 5.72 -3.70
C ALA A 33 -0.25 4.88 -4.33
N LEU A 34 -0.60 3.71 -4.90
CA LEU A 34 0.39 2.87 -5.56
C LEU A 34 1.02 3.59 -6.74
N GLY A 35 0.24 4.40 -7.44
CA GLY A 35 0.72 5.14 -8.60
C GLY A 35 1.73 6.23 -8.26
N THR A 36 1.85 6.60 -6.99
CA THR A 36 2.82 7.62 -6.59
C THR A 36 4.19 7.04 -6.27
N LEU A 37 4.32 5.71 -6.23
CA LEU A 37 5.58 5.07 -5.86
C LEU A 37 6.56 5.10 -7.01
N ASN A 38 7.83 5.29 -6.67
CA ASN A 38 8.92 5.11 -7.61
C ASN A 38 9.52 3.73 -7.39
N VAL A 39 10.28 3.25 -8.36
CA VAL A 39 10.92 1.95 -8.25
C VAL A 39 11.74 1.87 -6.98
N GLY A 40 11.53 0.82 -6.21
CA GLY A 40 12.20 0.61 -4.95
C GLY A 40 11.45 1.18 -3.75
N GLU A 41 10.42 1.99 -3.99
CA GLU A 41 9.64 2.53 -2.90
C GLU A 41 8.51 1.59 -2.52
N SER A 42 8.09 1.68 -1.28
CA SER A 42 7.08 0.78 -0.72
C SER A 42 5.97 1.54 -0.01
N MET A 43 4.82 0.90 0.12
CA MET A 43 3.78 1.36 1.02
C MET A 43 3.17 0.15 1.70
N ILE A 44 2.58 0.37 2.86
CA ILE A 44 1.92 -0.68 3.61
C ILE A 44 0.42 -0.41 3.61
N LEU A 45 -0.35 -1.43 3.27
CA LEU A 45 -1.80 -1.35 3.32
C LEU A 45 -2.29 -2.16 4.52
N ILE A 46 -3.12 -1.53 5.35
CA ILE A 46 -3.78 -2.22 6.45
C ILE A 46 -5.23 -2.44 6.04
N ALA A 47 -5.67 -3.68 6.04
CA ALA A 47 -7.01 -4.04 5.62
C ALA A 47 -7.67 -4.96 6.63
N PRO A 48 -9.01 -4.88 6.79
CA PRO A 48 -9.71 -5.73 7.77
C PRO A 48 -9.87 -7.17 7.31
N HIS A 49 -9.58 -7.47 6.07
CA HIS A 49 -9.62 -8.83 5.55
C HIS A 49 -8.66 -8.91 4.37
N ASN A 50 -8.37 -10.11 3.91
CA ASN A 50 -7.44 -10.29 2.80
C ASN A 50 -8.07 -9.68 1.54
N PRO A 51 -7.47 -8.63 0.97
CA PRO A 51 -8.08 -7.91 -0.15
C PRO A 51 -7.79 -8.59 -1.49
N VAL A 52 -8.28 -9.83 -1.65
CA VAL A 52 -7.98 -10.62 -2.84
C VAL A 52 -8.38 -9.93 -4.16
N PRO A 53 -9.59 -9.35 -4.27
CA PRO A 53 -9.93 -8.67 -5.53
C PRO A 53 -8.99 -7.52 -5.85
N LEU A 54 -8.59 -6.76 -4.83
CA LEU A 54 -7.65 -5.66 -5.03
C LEU A 54 -6.29 -6.18 -5.49
N LEU A 55 -5.82 -7.27 -4.90
CA LEU A 55 -4.53 -7.83 -5.27
C LEU A 55 -4.52 -8.31 -6.71
N LYS A 56 -5.65 -8.83 -7.19
CA LYS A 56 -5.77 -9.21 -8.60
C LYS A 56 -5.70 -7.99 -9.50
N GLU A 57 -6.30 -6.88 -9.09
CA GLU A 57 -6.23 -5.64 -9.85
C GLU A 57 -4.81 -5.11 -9.90
N VAL A 58 -4.08 -5.23 -8.80
CA VAL A 58 -2.69 -4.80 -8.76
C VAL A 58 -1.84 -5.63 -9.69
N GLU A 59 -2.08 -6.94 -9.73
CA GLU A 59 -1.35 -7.81 -10.65
C GLU A 59 -1.62 -7.47 -12.12
N ALA A 60 -2.77 -6.92 -12.40
CA ALA A 60 -3.13 -6.55 -13.77
C ALA A 60 -2.54 -5.23 -14.21
N ARG A 61 -1.92 -4.47 -13.31
CA ARG A 61 -1.29 -3.21 -13.68
C ARG A 61 -0.03 -3.44 -14.50
N GLU A 62 0.37 -2.42 -15.23
CA GLU A 62 1.60 -2.51 -16.01
C GLU A 62 2.83 -2.59 -15.13
N GLU A 63 2.76 -1.94 -13.94
CA GLU A 63 3.87 -1.98 -13.01
C GLU A 63 3.91 -3.34 -12.30
N SER A 64 5.10 -3.74 -11.90
CA SER A 64 5.29 -4.95 -11.11
C SER A 64 5.47 -4.58 -9.64
N PHE A 65 4.67 -5.19 -8.78
CA PHE A 65 4.78 -4.96 -7.36
C PHE A 65 5.13 -6.25 -6.64
N GLU A 66 6.05 -6.15 -5.69
CA GLU A 66 6.33 -7.26 -4.78
C GLU A 66 5.42 -7.11 -3.59
N LEU A 67 4.77 -8.19 -3.21
CA LEU A 67 3.83 -8.18 -2.09
C LEU A 67 4.43 -8.97 -0.94
N ASP A 68 4.40 -8.38 0.25
CA ASP A 68 4.95 -9.01 1.42
C ASP A 68 3.91 -8.88 2.55
N TYR A 69 3.37 -10.01 2.98
CA TYR A 69 2.39 -10.01 4.07
C TYR A 69 3.14 -9.87 5.39
N LEU A 70 3.04 -8.69 5.99
CA LEU A 70 3.68 -8.43 7.27
C LEU A 70 2.86 -8.97 8.42
N LYS A 71 1.54 -9.08 8.24
CA LYS A 71 0.63 -9.58 9.25
C LYS A 71 -0.56 -10.21 8.55
N GLU A 72 -0.90 -11.42 8.96
CA GLU A 72 -2.03 -12.14 8.41
C GLU A 72 -2.88 -12.69 9.55
N GLU A 73 -3.67 -11.83 10.16
CA GLU A 73 -4.56 -12.24 11.24
C GLU A 73 -6.00 -11.95 10.84
N GLU A 74 -6.92 -12.68 11.40
CA GLU A 74 -8.33 -12.44 11.15
C GLU A 74 -8.65 -10.99 11.44
N ASN A 75 -9.24 -10.31 10.48
CA ASN A 75 -9.63 -8.90 10.58
C ASN A 75 -8.46 -7.93 10.66
N ASP A 76 -7.24 -8.38 10.38
CA ASP A 76 -6.10 -7.49 10.46
C ASP A 76 -4.98 -7.98 9.54
N PHE A 77 -4.94 -7.43 8.33
CA PHE A 77 -3.94 -7.78 7.34
C PHE A 77 -3.06 -6.57 7.05
N HIS A 78 -1.76 -6.76 7.10
CA HIS A 78 -0.80 -5.71 6.74
C HIS A 78 0.02 -6.23 5.55
N ILE A 79 -0.07 -5.55 4.44
CA ILE A 79 0.59 -5.97 3.20
C ILE A 79 1.51 -4.85 2.72
N LYS A 80 2.77 -5.18 2.51
CA LYS A 80 3.72 -4.21 1.98
C LYS A 80 3.83 -4.39 0.48
N PHE A 81 3.62 -3.30 -0.24
CA PHE A 81 3.75 -3.27 -1.69
C PHE A 81 5.03 -2.53 -2.03
N THR A 82 5.88 -3.14 -2.82
CA THR A 82 7.13 -2.50 -3.26
C THR A 82 7.14 -2.49 -4.79
N LEU A 83 7.31 -1.31 -5.37
CA LEU A 83 7.36 -1.20 -6.82
C LEU A 83 8.70 -1.71 -7.32
N SER A 84 8.65 -2.66 -8.23
CA SER A 84 9.87 -3.22 -8.83
C SER A 84 9.77 -3.06 -10.35
N LEU A 85 10.89 -3.26 -10.99
CA LEU A 85 10.92 -3.19 -12.46
C LEU A 85 10.55 -4.52 -13.09
#